data_7725ee2dd79725b30a44a1b08e2fd77c
#
_entry.id   7725ee2dd79725b30a44a1b08e2fd77c
#
_cell.length_a   1.000
_cell.length_b   1.000
_cell.length_c   1.000
_cell.angle_alpha   90.00
_cell.angle_beta   90.00
_cell.angle_gamma   90.00
#
_symmetry.space_group_name_H-M   'P 1'
#
loop_
_entity.id
_entity.type
_entity.pdbx_description
1 polymer ?
#
loop_
_entity_poly.entity_id
_entity_poly.type
_entity_poly.pdbx_seq_one_letter_code
_entity_poly.pdbx_strand_id
1 'polypeptide(L)'
;IKSYLVQRVNTYAFQHPIELMQNIDRVTQHIRTKHPEAQSLHFHHLESGENYLMDDDGFWRLSNYVPSITFDTCDDLNVVRNAGQAFGEFQMMLADFDASQLFYTIPDFHDTRKRYARLKADMEADPCSRVAEVRQELEWLLSVEDEACKLTDLFNAGKLPLRVTHNDTKINNVLFDEETHKALVVIDLDTVMPGLVGHDFGDAIRFASNFVEEDCKDADKAGVNLNVYWAFAEGFLKKTAATLTENEVDTLGISCFALACELATRFLDDYITGDQYFKIKYPDHNIVRTRCQIALAKNMQTKMDAMKAIVRDCWMRYRSSDLEDNKRPTKTVCGKTDIPFAPPSAAA
;
A
#
# COMPACT_ATOMS: atom_id res chain seq x y z
N ILE A 1 12.48 -28.94 8.66
CA ILE A 1 12.48 -28.86 7.19
C ILE A 1 12.33 -27.38 6.84
N LYS A 2 13.21 -26.83 5.99
CA LYS A 2 13.02 -25.48 5.46
C LYS A 2 12.12 -25.57 4.23
N SER A 3 11.09 -24.74 4.17
CA SER A 3 10.18 -24.62 3.03
C SER A 3 10.51 -23.37 2.24
N TYR A 4 10.31 -23.43 0.94
CA TYR A 4 10.60 -22.35 0.00
C TYR A 4 9.41 -22.12 -0.91
N LEU A 5 9.27 -20.90 -1.41
CA LEU A 5 8.29 -20.52 -2.41
C LEU A 5 9.01 -20.22 -3.73
N VAL A 6 8.69 -21.00 -4.77
CA VAL A 6 9.14 -20.77 -6.14
C VAL A 6 8.02 -20.05 -6.87
N GLN A 7 8.33 -18.93 -7.51
CA GLN A 7 7.37 -18.14 -8.25
C GLN A 7 7.87 -17.85 -9.66
N ARG A 8 6.97 -17.95 -10.64
CA ARG A 8 7.18 -17.44 -12.00
C ARG A 8 6.65 -16.02 -12.08
N VAL A 9 7.51 -15.09 -12.44
CA VAL A 9 7.12 -13.68 -12.63
C VAL A 9 6.34 -13.53 -13.93
N ASN A 10 5.25 -12.78 -13.90
CA ASN A 10 4.45 -12.48 -15.09
C ASN A 10 5.14 -11.37 -15.91
N THR A 11 5.97 -11.78 -16.87
CA THR A 11 6.73 -10.85 -17.74
C THR A 11 5.85 -10.12 -18.77
N TYR A 12 4.59 -10.52 -18.94
CA TYR A 12 3.62 -9.76 -19.73
C TYR A 12 3.18 -8.49 -18.97
N ALA A 13 2.91 -8.61 -17.67
CA ALA A 13 2.52 -7.49 -16.83
C ALA A 13 3.73 -6.63 -16.43
N PHE A 14 4.86 -7.29 -16.12
CA PHE A 14 6.11 -6.66 -15.69
C PHE A 14 7.16 -6.80 -16.80
N GLN A 15 7.20 -5.82 -17.69
CA GLN A 15 8.08 -5.86 -18.88
C GLN A 15 9.57 -5.73 -18.55
N HIS A 16 9.90 -5.26 -17.33
CA HIS A 16 11.24 -5.07 -16.81
C HIS A 16 11.50 -5.91 -15.55
N PRO A 17 11.46 -7.26 -15.65
CA PRO A 17 11.53 -8.13 -14.47
C PRO A 17 12.89 -8.08 -13.74
N ILE A 18 13.97 -7.74 -14.43
CA ILE A 18 15.29 -7.56 -13.81
C ILE A 18 15.30 -6.32 -12.93
N GLU A 19 14.78 -5.19 -13.40
CA GLU A 19 14.66 -3.95 -12.63
C GLU A 19 13.73 -4.14 -11.42
N LEU A 20 12.63 -4.89 -11.59
CA LEU A 20 11.73 -5.29 -10.52
C LEU A 20 12.48 -6.05 -9.42
N MET A 21 13.26 -7.07 -9.79
CA MET A 21 14.02 -7.85 -8.81
C MET A 21 15.14 -7.05 -8.15
N GLN A 22 15.72 -6.07 -8.85
CA GLN A 22 16.68 -5.13 -8.26
C GLN A 22 16.02 -4.20 -7.24
N ASN A 23 14.80 -3.70 -7.50
CA ASN A 23 14.05 -2.93 -6.52
C ASN A 23 13.78 -3.75 -5.24
N ILE A 24 13.28 -4.97 -5.42
CA ILE A 24 13.00 -5.88 -4.31
C ILE A 24 14.27 -6.14 -3.48
N ASP A 25 15.39 -6.39 -4.13
CA ASP A 25 16.65 -6.66 -3.43
C ASP A 25 17.14 -5.44 -2.62
N ARG A 26 17.15 -4.26 -3.24
CA ARG A 26 17.53 -3.01 -2.57
C ARG A 26 16.68 -2.73 -1.33
N VAL A 27 15.35 -2.85 -1.47
CA VAL A 27 14.40 -2.61 -0.39
C VAL A 27 14.54 -3.64 0.72
N THR A 28 14.55 -4.93 0.40
CA THR A 28 14.67 -5.99 1.41
C THR A 28 16.04 -6.00 2.09
N GLN A 29 17.12 -5.67 1.36
CA GLN A 29 18.45 -5.54 1.93
C GLN A 29 18.54 -4.34 2.89
N HIS A 30 17.94 -3.20 2.53
CA HIS A 30 17.88 -2.04 3.41
C HIS A 30 17.17 -2.39 4.72
N ILE A 31 15.97 -3.01 4.63
CA ILE A 31 15.22 -3.44 5.82
C ILE A 31 16.06 -4.38 6.68
N ARG A 32 16.65 -5.42 6.12
CA ARG A 32 17.48 -6.38 6.88
C ARG A 32 18.70 -5.74 7.54
N THR A 33 19.25 -4.71 6.91
CA THR A 33 20.47 -4.03 7.43
C THR A 33 20.14 -3.07 8.55
N LYS A 34 19.06 -2.30 8.38
CA LYS A 34 18.66 -1.23 9.32
C LYS A 34 17.76 -1.73 10.45
N HIS A 35 16.96 -2.76 10.17
CA HIS A 35 15.96 -3.33 11.07
C HIS A 35 16.11 -4.86 11.14
N PRO A 36 17.23 -5.38 11.66
CA PRO A 36 17.53 -6.81 11.67
C PRO A 36 16.54 -7.64 12.50
N GLU A 37 15.79 -7.00 13.40
CA GLU A 37 14.72 -7.60 14.20
C GLU A 37 13.40 -7.76 13.40
N ALA A 38 13.24 -7.00 12.31
CA ALA A 38 12.00 -7.03 11.52
C ALA A 38 11.96 -8.27 10.62
N GLN A 39 10.76 -8.84 10.52
CA GLN A 39 10.52 -9.90 9.53
C GLN A 39 10.43 -9.26 8.14
N SER A 40 11.23 -9.76 7.20
CA SER A 40 11.21 -9.32 5.81
C SER A 40 11.28 -10.52 4.88
N LEU A 41 10.74 -10.37 3.67
CA LEU A 41 10.93 -11.39 2.63
C LEU A 41 12.43 -11.53 2.32
N HIS A 42 12.86 -12.76 2.13
CA HIS A 42 14.21 -13.07 1.70
C HIS A 42 14.16 -13.84 0.37
N PHE A 43 14.66 -13.18 -0.68
CA PHE A 43 14.85 -13.80 -1.99
C PHE A 43 16.28 -14.37 -2.07
N HIS A 44 16.38 -15.62 -2.51
CA HIS A 44 17.66 -16.30 -2.62
C HIS A 44 18.41 -15.87 -3.87
N HIS A 45 19.73 -15.72 -3.72
CA HIS A 45 20.62 -15.43 -4.83
C HIS A 45 21.24 -16.73 -5.36
N LEU A 46 21.48 -16.75 -6.66
CA LEU A 46 22.29 -17.75 -7.33
C LEU A 46 23.79 -17.54 -6.98
N GLU A 47 24.64 -18.51 -7.29
CA GLU A 47 26.10 -18.36 -7.15
C GLU A 47 26.67 -17.22 -8.00
N SER A 48 25.99 -16.87 -9.09
CA SER A 48 26.31 -15.74 -9.98
C SER A 48 25.97 -14.36 -9.39
N GLY A 49 25.15 -14.32 -8.33
CA GLY A 49 24.75 -13.11 -7.60
C GLY A 49 23.37 -12.59 -7.91
N GLU A 50 22.67 -13.08 -8.94
CA GLU A 50 21.31 -12.70 -9.26
C GLU A 50 20.31 -13.36 -8.30
N ASN A 51 19.26 -12.64 -7.96
CA ASN A 51 18.15 -13.12 -7.14
C ASN A 51 16.96 -13.66 -7.97
N TYR A 52 17.24 -14.05 -9.20
CA TYR A 52 16.29 -14.64 -10.15
C TYR A 52 17.01 -15.66 -11.04
N LEU A 53 16.22 -16.55 -11.66
CA LEU A 53 16.64 -17.45 -12.75
C LEU A 53 15.82 -17.11 -13.98
N MET A 54 16.46 -17.00 -15.13
CA MET A 54 15.80 -16.84 -16.42
C MET A 54 16.21 -18.00 -17.34
N ASP A 55 15.22 -18.70 -17.88
CA ASP A 55 15.39 -19.81 -18.81
C ASP A 55 14.32 -19.76 -19.93
N ASP A 56 14.29 -20.80 -20.77
CA ASP A 56 13.31 -20.89 -21.87
C ASP A 56 11.85 -21.00 -21.38
N ASP A 57 11.63 -21.43 -20.12
CA ASP A 57 10.31 -21.60 -19.52
C ASP A 57 9.83 -20.33 -18.82
N GLY A 58 10.70 -19.38 -18.53
CA GLY A 58 10.31 -18.09 -17.94
C GLY A 58 11.32 -17.42 -17.02
N PHE A 59 10.79 -16.49 -16.25
CA PHE A 59 11.53 -15.74 -15.25
C PHE A 59 11.09 -16.20 -13.85
N TRP A 60 12.02 -16.71 -13.05
CA TRP A 60 11.75 -17.40 -11.79
C TRP A 60 12.45 -16.72 -10.63
N ARG A 61 11.83 -16.77 -9.46
CA ARG A 61 12.44 -16.34 -8.20
C ARG A 61 12.12 -17.31 -7.08
N LEU A 62 13.00 -17.35 -6.08
CA LEU A 62 12.90 -18.22 -4.92
C LEU A 62 12.94 -17.39 -3.65
N SER A 63 11.95 -17.56 -2.78
CA SER A 63 11.94 -16.93 -1.46
C SER A 63 11.73 -17.95 -0.34
N ASN A 64 12.01 -17.53 0.90
CA ASN A 64 11.60 -18.32 2.05
C ASN A 64 10.06 -18.38 2.12
N TYR A 65 9.55 -19.57 2.44
CA TYR A 65 8.14 -19.73 2.79
C TYR A 65 7.91 -19.30 4.24
N VAL A 66 6.90 -18.47 4.46
CA VAL A 66 6.48 -18.02 5.80
C VAL A 66 5.16 -18.73 6.13
N PRO A 67 5.11 -19.63 7.14
CA PRO A 67 3.87 -20.23 7.60
C PRO A 67 2.91 -19.13 8.10
N SER A 68 1.72 -19.04 7.51
CA SER A 68 0.84 -17.91 7.72
C SER A 68 -0.52 -18.13 7.09
N ILE A 69 -1.47 -17.25 7.40
CA ILE A 69 -2.74 -17.09 6.70
C ILE A 69 -2.82 -15.70 6.05
N THR A 70 -3.71 -15.55 5.08
CA THR A 70 -4.08 -14.29 4.45
C THR A 70 -5.57 -14.07 4.52
N PHE A 71 -6.02 -12.82 4.39
CA PHE A 71 -7.42 -12.44 4.34
C PHE A 71 -7.69 -11.73 3.01
N ASP A 72 -8.66 -12.20 2.23
CA ASP A 72 -9.12 -11.48 1.03
C ASP A 72 -10.02 -10.30 1.41
N THR A 73 -10.88 -10.50 2.40
CA THR A 73 -11.71 -9.46 3.04
C THR A 73 -11.74 -9.71 4.54
N CYS A 74 -11.89 -8.68 5.35
CA CYS A 74 -11.94 -8.85 6.80
C CYS A 74 -12.79 -7.77 7.48
N ASP A 75 -13.77 -8.21 8.27
CA ASP A 75 -14.58 -7.36 9.14
C ASP A 75 -14.02 -7.23 10.57
N ASP A 76 -13.00 -8.04 10.92
CA ASP A 76 -12.32 -7.93 12.22
C ASP A 76 -11.42 -6.70 12.25
N LEU A 77 -11.84 -5.69 13.01
CA LEU A 77 -11.11 -4.43 13.16
C LEU A 77 -9.69 -4.60 13.72
N ASN A 78 -9.41 -5.70 14.43
CA ASN A 78 -8.04 -5.96 14.91
C ASN A 78 -7.14 -6.43 13.77
N VAL A 79 -7.64 -7.28 12.87
CA VAL A 79 -6.92 -7.71 11.68
C VAL A 79 -6.67 -6.50 10.76
N VAL A 80 -7.67 -5.66 10.54
CA VAL A 80 -7.55 -4.42 9.75
C VAL A 80 -6.50 -3.49 10.37
N ARG A 81 -6.50 -3.32 11.70
CA ARG A 81 -5.50 -2.51 12.42
C ARG A 81 -4.11 -3.11 12.26
N ASN A 82 -3.97 -4.42 12.35
CA ASN A 82 -2.70 -5.11 12.16
C ASN A 82 -2.18 -4.97 10.71
N ALA A 83 -3.06 -4.99 9.70
CA ALA A 83 -2.70 -4.68 8.32
C ALA A 83 -2.19 -3.23 8.18
N GLY A 84 -2.90 -2.27 8.78
CA GLY A 84 -2.45 -0.87 8.84
C GLY A 84 -1.08 -0.73 9.50
N GLN A 85 -0.82 -1.46 10.60
CA GLN A 85 0.50 -1.47 11.24
C GLN A 85 1.58 -2.06 10.32
N ALA A 86 1.29 -3.14 9.59
CA ALA A 86 2.25 -3.78 8.70
C ALA A 86 2.68 -2.83 7.56
N PHE A 87 1.73 -2.21 6.87
CA PHE A 87 2.05 -1.24 5.82
C PHE A 87 2.69 0.03 6.38
N GLY A 88 2.26 0.49 7.56
CA GLY A 88 2.90 1.62 8.24
C GLY A 88 4.34 1.30 8.67
N GLU A 89 4.60 0.09 9.14
CA GLU A 89 5.94 -0.37 9.50
C GLU A 89 6.84 -0.50 8.26
N PHE A 90 6.32 -1.00 7.16
CA PHE A 90 7.01 -1.04 5.88
C PHE A 90 7.43 0.37 5.43
N GLN A 91 6.51 1.35 5.49
CA GLN A 91 6.82 2.75 5.19
C GLN A 91 7.84 3.36 6.15
N MET A 92 7.76 3.07 7.45
CA MET A 92 8.67 3.57 8.47
C MET A 92 10.08 3.01 8.28
N MET A 93 10.21 1.70 8.02
CA MET A 93 11.51 1.05 7.81
C MET A 93 12.25 1.56 6.55
N LEU A 94 11.53 2.17 5.62
CA LEU A 94 12.06 2.73 4.38
C LEU A 94 12.07 4.27 4.36
N ALA A 95 11.78 4.91 5.49
CA ALA A 95 11.67 6.37 5.56
C ALA A 95 13.00 7.10 5.26
N ASP A 96 14.14 6.46 5.52
CA ASP A 96 15.48 6.97 5.23
C ASP A 96 16.08 6.41 3.93
N PHE A 97 15.33 5.60 3.17
CA PHE A 97 15.75 5.10 1.87
C PHE A 97 15.53 6.16 0.79
N ASP A 98 16.56 6.43 -0.01
CA ASP A 98 16.44 7.32 -1.17
C ASP A 98 15.66 6.63 -2.29
N ALA A 99 14.37 6.95 -2.41
CA ALA A 99 13.48 6.35 -3.40
C ALA A 99 13.94 6.55 -4.86
N SER A 100 14.76 7.57 -5.14
CA SER A 100 15.30 7.81 -6.49
C SER A 100 16.24 6.71 -6.98
N GLN A 101 16.70 5.83 -6.09
CA GLN A 101 17.50 4.67 -6.43
C GLN A 101 16.69 3.51 -7.02
N LEU A 102 15.36 3.57 -6.92
CA LEU A 102 14.47 2.53 -7.47
C LEU A 102 14.04 2.86 -8.90
N PHE A 103 13.80 1.81 -9.66
CA PHE A 103 13.25 1.90 -11.02
C PHE A 103 11.73 2.04 -10.96
N TYR A 104 11.16 2.75 -11.93
CA TYR A 104 9.73 2.72 -12.20
C TYR A 104 9.40 1.49 -13.05
N THR A 105 9.04 0.39 -12.39
CA THR A 105 8.73 -0.90 -13.06
C THR A 105 7.42 -0.85 -13.85
N ILE A 106 6.51 0.04 -13.46
CA ILE A 106 5.31 0.38 -14.21
C ILE A 106 5.30 1.91 -14.38
N PRO A 107 5.65 2.43 -15.56
CA PRO A 107 5.66 3.87 -15.79
C PRO A 107 4.29 4.50 -15.52
N ASP A 108 4.29 5.68 -14.89
CA ASP A 108 3.08 6.49 -14.63
C ASP A 108 1.97 5.74 -13.88
N PHE A 109 2.33 4.78 -13.01
CA PHE A 109 1.37 3.87 -12.38
C PHE A 109 0.26 4.63 -11.65
N HIS A 110 0.62 5.60 -10.81
CA HIS A 110 -0.30 6.48 -10.08
C HIS A 110 -0.20 7.95 -10.54
N ASP A 111 0.17 8.22 -11.79
CA ASP A 111 0.05 9.56 -12.36
C ASP A 111 -1.39 9.81 -12.79
N THR A 112 -2.22 10.24 -11.84
CA THR A 112 -3.66 10.44 -12.06
C THR A 112 -3.94 11.46 -13.16
N ARG A 113 -3.11 12.51 -13.32
CA ARG A 113 -3.25 13.48 -14.44
C ARG A 113 -3.10 12.80 -15.81
N LYS A 114 -2.11 11.92 -15.96
CA LYS A 114 -1.92 11.16 -17.20
C LYS A 114 -3.06 10.17 -17.45
N ARG A 115 -3.62 9.55 -16.38
CA ARG A 115 -4.80 8.68 -16.51
C ARG A 115 -6.00 9.45 -17.05
N TYR A 116 -6.28 10.64 -16.52
CA TYR A 116 -7.35 11.48 -17.04
C TYR A 116 -7.09 12.00 -18.46
N ALA A 117 -5.85 12.38 -18.77
CA ALA A 117 -5.48 12.80 -20.13
C ALA A 117 -5.69 11.68 -21.15
N ARG A 118 -5.32 10.44 -20.79
CA ARG A 118 -5.55 9.27 -21.62
C ARG A 118 -7.05 8.99 -21.81
N LEU A 119 -7.83 8.97 -20.72
CA LEU A 119 -9.29 8.79 -20.80
C LEU A 119 -9.93 9.80 -21.76
N LYS A 120 -9.52 11.07 -21.71
CA LYS A 120 -10.04 12.12 -22.62
C LYS A 120 -9.70 11.83 -24.07
N ALA A 121 -8.47 11.40 -24.36
CA ALA A 121 -8.05 11.05 -25.71
C ALA A 121 -8.80 9.83 -26.24
N ASP A 122 -8.96 8.80 -25.43
CA ASP A 122 -9.68 7.58 -25.80
C ASP A 122 -11.19 7.82 -25.90
N MET A 123 -11.75 8.74 -25.10
CA MET A 123 -13.14 9.22 -25.26
C MET A 123 -13.35 9.94 -26.60
N GLU A 124 -12.41 10.80 -27.03
CA GLU A 124 -12.48 11.48 -28.34
C GLU A 124 -12.36 10.50 -29.52
N ALA A 125 -11.52 9.49 -29.38
CA ALA A 125 -11.28 8.48 -30.40
C ALA A 125 -12.44 7.46 -30.52
N ASP A 126 -13.11 7.16 -29.41
CA ASP A 126 -14.20 6.18 -29.25
C ASP A 126 -14.01 4.90 -30.09
N PRO A 127 -12.90 4.17 -29.92
CA PRO A 127 -12.50 3.11 -30.85
C PRO A 127 -13.50 1.94 -30.92
N CYS A 128 -14.31 1.76 -29.87
CA CYS A 128 -15.31 0.69 -29.78
C CYS A 128 -16.76 1.20 -29.83
N SER A 129 -16.95 2.51 -30.04
CA SER A 129 -18.29 3.15 -30.08
C SER A 129 -19.10 2.96 -28.78
N ARG A 130 -18.40 2.98 -27.62
CA ARG A 130 -18.99 2.75 -26.28
C ARG A 130 -19.17 4.02 -25.45
N VAL A 131 -18.63 5.16 -25.89
CA VAL A 131 -18.66 6.44 -25.13
C VAL A 131 -20.08 6.89 -24.84
N ALA A 132 -21.00 6.72 -25.79
CA ALA A 132 -22.39 7.11 -25.61
C ALA A 132 -23.10 6.34 -24.46
N GLU A 133 -22.68 5.12 -24.19
CA GLU A 133 -23.27 4.23 -23.16
C GLU A 133 -22.84 4.60 -21.74
N VAL A 134 -21.69 5.30 -21.59
CA VAL A 134 -21.03 5.62 -20.31
C VAL A 134 -20.92 7.12 -20.07
N ARG A 135 -21.79 7.90 -20.70
CA ARG A 135 -21.75 9.38 -20.61
C ARG A 135 -21.85 9.89 -19.19
N GLN A 136 -22.68 9.30 -18.34
CA GLN A 136 -22.86 9.74 -16.95
C GLN A 136 -21.60 9.52 -16.10
N GLU A 137 -20.95 8.39 -16.31
CA GLU A 137 -19.70 8.04 -15.64
C GLU A 137 -18.58 9.00 -16.05
N LEU A 138 -18.46 9.29 -17.35
CA LEU A 138 -17.50 10.25 -17.89
C LEU A 138 -17.74 11.65 -17.35
N GLU A 139 -18.96 12.16 -17.44
CA GLU A 139 -19.33 13.51 -16.95
C GLU A 139 -18.98 13.66 -15.48
N TRP A 140 -19.28 12.66 -14.65
CA TRP A 140 -18.95 12.73 -13.23
C TRP A 140 -17.43 12.71 -12.99
N LEU A 141 -16.70 11.76 -13.57
CA LEU A 141 -15.24 11.67 -13.41
C LEU A 141 -14.55 12.97 -13.86
N LEU A 142 -14.93 13.51 -15.02
CA LEU A 142 -14.37 14.78 -15.50
C LEU A 142 -14.70 15.96 -14.59
N SER A 143 -15.85 15.95 -13.93
CA SER A 143 -16.26 17.03 -13.01
C SER A 143 -15.43 17.06 -11.72
N VAL A 144 -14.79 15.95 -11.34
CA VAL A 144 -13.97 15.82 -10.12
C VAL A 144 -12.47 15.69 -10.40
N GLU A 145 -12.03 15.87 -11.63
CA GLU A 145 -10.64 15.68 -12.06
C GLU A 145 -9.64 16.42 -11.19
N ASP A 146 -9.87 17.70 -10.88
CA ASP A 146 -8.93 18.50 -10.07
C ASP A 146 -8.83 17.99 -8.64
N GLU A 147 -9.92 17.49 -8.07
CA GLU A 147 -9.92 16.90 -6.74
C GLU A 147 -9.20 15.53 -6.75
N ALA A 148 -9.48 14.69 -7.75
CA ALA A 148 -8.85 13.39 -7.93
C ALA A 148 -7.34 13.50 -8.18
N CYS A 149 -6.88 14.52 -8.90
CA CYS A 149 -5.48 14.74 -9.22
C CYS A 149 -4.69 15.49 -8.13
N LYS A 150 -5.30 15.73 -6.96
CA LYS A 150 -4.71 16.56 -5.89
C LYS A 150 -3.33 16.10 -5.44
N LEU A 151 -3.09 14.79 -5.34
CA LEU A 151 -1.78 14.26 -4.93
C LEU A 151 -0.71 14.56 -5.98
N THR A 152 -1.01 14.26 -7.25
CA THR A 152 -0.11 14.54 -8.37
C THR A 152 0.24 16.02 -8.46
N ASP A 153 -0.76 16.92 -8.29
CA ASP A 153 -0.54 18.36 -8.34
C ASP A 153 0.32 18.87 -7.18
N LEU A 154 0.10 18.36 -5.96
CA LEU A 154 0.92 18.69 -4.80
C LEU A 154 2.35 18.17 -4.93
N PHE A 155 2.53 16.99 -5.48
CA PHE A 155 3.85 16.45 -5.78
C PHE A 155 4.59 17.31 -6.81
N ASN A 156 3.95 17.65 -7.92
CA ASN A 156 4.52 18.51 -8.95
C ASN A 156 4.86 19.94 -8.43
N ALA A 157 4.13 20.40 -7.42
CA ALA A 157 4.40 21.64 -6.71
C ALA A 157 5.49 21.52 -5.62
N GLY A 158 6.14 20.34 -5.47
CA GLY A 158 7.19 20.09 -4.48
C GLY A 158 6.69 20.08 -3.03
N LYS A 159 5.39 19.83 -2.79
CA LYS A 159 4.79 19.83 -1.46
C LYS A 159 4.71 18.44 -0.83
N LEU A 160 4.79 17.39 -1.62
CA LEU A 160 4.83 16.00 -1.16
C LEU A 160 6.18 15.38 -1.51
N PRO A 161 6.85 14.69 -0.57
CA PRO A 161 8.11 14.00 -0.85
C PRO A 161 7.84 12.69 -1.61
N LEU A 162 8.84 12.28 -2.41
CA LEU A 162 8.88 10.95 -2.99
C LEU A 162 9.34 9.96 -1.93
N ARG A 163 8.66 8.83 -1.82
CA ARG A 163 8.99 7.72 -0.91
C ARG A 163 9.06 6.40 -1.65
N VAL A 164 9.55 5.38 -0.99
CA VAL A 164 9.33 3.99 -1.43
C VAL A 164 7.91 3.61 -1.09
N THR A 165 7.13 3.19 -2.07
CA THR A 165 5.73 2.76 -1.90
C THR A 165 5.54 1.34 -2.38
N HIS A 166 4.59 0.65 -1.76
CA HIS A 166 4.20 -0.71 -2.15
C HIS A 166 3.33 -0.70 -3.41
N ASN A 167 2.40 0.28 -3.51
CA ASN A 167 1.49 0.54 -4.63
C ASN A 167 0.42 -0.57 -4.91
N ASP A 168 0.33 -1.60 -4.08
CA ASP A 168 -0.75 -2.59 -4.10
C ASP A 168 -1.02 -3.07 -2.67
N THR A 169 -1.56 -2.17 -1.84
CA THR A 169 -1.67 -2.34 -0.39
C THR A 169 -2.96 -3.03 0.05
N LYS A 170 -3.35 -4.05 -0.68
CA LYS A 170 -4.49 -4.91 -0.31
C LYS A 170 -4.17 -5.73 0.94
N ILE A 171 -5.19 -6.02 1.75
CA ILE A 171 -5.02 -6.80 2.98
C ILE A 171 -4.44 -8.20 2.73
N ASN A 172 -4.73 -8.82 1.58
CA ASN A 172 -4.16 -10.11 1.20
C ASN A 172 -2.67 -10.07 0.84
N ASN A 173 -2.07 -8.88 0.75
CA ASN A 173 -0.63 -8.68 0.63
C ASN A 173 0.07 -8.54 2.01
N VAL A 174 -0.61 -8.93 3.08
CA VAL A 174 -0.03 -9.09 4.41
C VAL A 174 -0.19 -10.53 4.85
N LEU A 175 0.89 -11.15 5.30
CA LEU A 175 0.86 -12.46 5.95
C LEU A 175 0.58 -12.27 7.44
N PHE A 176 -0.30 -13.09 7.99
CA PHE A 176 -0.69 -13.05 9.39
C PHE A 176 -0.36 -14.38 10.07
N ASP A 177 -0.04 -14.30 11.35
CA ASP A 177 0.08 -15.44 12.22
C ASP A 177 -1.28 -16.13 12.40
N GLU A 178 -1.31 -17.44 12.23
CA GLU A 178 -2.54 -18.22 12.20
C GLU A 178 -3.32 -18.21 13.52
N GLU A 179 -2.61 -18.10 14.65
CA GLU A 179 -3.24 -18.15 15.98
C GLU A 179 -3.58 -16.76 16.51
N THR A 180 -2.67 -15.81 16.33
CA THR A 180 -2.79 -14.48 16.95
C THR A 180 -3.33 -13.41 16.01
N HIS A 181 -3.41 -13.68 14.71
CA HIS A 181 -3.75 -12.75 13.65
C HIS A 181 -2.88 -11.47 13.64
N LYS A 182 -1.70 -11.53 14.24
CA LYS A 182 -0.71 -10.45 14.12
C LYS A 182 -0.08 -10.47 12.74
N ALA A 183 0.13 -9.30 12.19
CA ALA A 183 0.85 -9.19 10.92
C ALA A 183 2.29 -9.67 11.09
N LEU A 184 2.77 -10.47 10.15
CA LEU A 184 4.12 -11.02 10.11
C LEU A 184 4.99 -10.25 9.11
N VAL A 185 4.54 -10.16 7.86
CA VAL A 185 5.32 -9.53 6.78
C VAL A 185 4.42 -9.08 5.64
N VAL A 186 4.79 -7.97 5.01
CA VAL A 186 4.20 -7.48 3.75
C VAL A 186 4.82 -8.27 2.59
N ILE A 187 3.99 -8.74 1.68
CA ILE A 187 4.37 -9.56 0.51
C ILE A 187 3.95 -8.89 -0.80
N ASP A 188 4.25 -9.55 -1.92
CA ASP A 188 3.93 -9.06 -3.28
C ASP A 188 4.58 -7.70 -3.60
N LEU A 189 5.92 -7.68 -3.47
CA LEU A 189 6.73 -6.47 -3.67
C LEU A 189 6.94 -6.11 -5.15
N ASP A 190 6.16 -6.67 -6.07
CA ASP A 190 6.36 -6.51 -7.53
C ASP A 190 6.07 -5.08 -8.00
N THR A 191 5.27 -4.35 -7.25
CA THR A 191 4.91 -2.95 -7.51
C THR A 191 5.69 -1.96 -6.67
N VAL A 192 6.71 -2.42 -5.92
CA VAL A 192 7.53 -1.53 -5.11
C VAL A 192 8.39 -0.62 -6.00
N MET A 193 8.09 0.68 -5.94
CA MET A 193 8.75 1.71 -6.72
C MET A 193 8.60 3.08 -6.04
N PRO A 194 9.23 4.16 -6.58
CA PRO A 194 9.01 5.50 -6.05
C PRO A 194 7.53 5.91 -6.16
N GLY A 195 6.97 6.51 -5.10
CA GLY A 195 5.60 6.98 -5.09
C GLY A 195 5.31 7.93 -3.92
N LEU A 196 4.03 8.17 -3.67
CA LEU A 196 3.56 9.00 -2.56
C LEU A 196 2.93 8.12 -1.49
N VAL A 197 3.16 8.43 -0.22
CA VAL A 197 2.55 7.65 0.88
C VAL A 197 1.02 7.56 0.78
N GLY A 198 0.39 8.59 0.19
CA GLY A 198 -1.05 8.61 -0.07
C GLY A 198 -1.51 7.52 -1.05
N HIS A 199 -0.64 7.02 -1.94
CA HIS A 199 -0.98 5.91 -2.82
C HIS A 199 -1.21 4.63 -2.01
N ASP A 200 -0.28 4.30 -1.11
CA ASP A 200 -0.40 3.12 -0.25
C ASP A 200 -1.60 3.22 0.69
N PHE A 201 -1.74 4.35 1.39
CA PHE A 201 -2.88 4.55 2.30
C PHE A 201 -4.22 4.54 1.55
N GLY A 202 -4.28 5.22 0.41
CA GLY A 202 -5.49 5.35 -0.39
C GLY A 202 -5.96 4.02 -0.99
N ASP A 203 -5.04 3.23 -1.54
CA ASP A 203 -5.37 1.93 -2.13
C ASP A 203 -5.84 0.93 -1.07
N ALA A 204 -5.15 0.87 0.08
CA ALA A 204 -5.56 0.01 1.19
C ALA A 204 -7.00 0.31 1.66
N ILE A 205 -7.31 1.59 1.86
CA ILE A 205 -8.64 2.02 2.30
C ILE A 205 -9.70 1.76 1.23
N ARG A 206 -9.41 2.11 -0.03
CA ARG A 206 -10.31 1.86 -1.16
C ARG A 206 -10.74 0.39 -1.21
N PHE A 207 -9.82 -0.50 -0.98
CA PHE A 207 -10.06 -1.94 -1.00
C PHE A 207 -10.73 -2.44 0.29
N ALA A 208 -10.15 -2.17 1.46
CA ALA A 208 -10.56 -2.76 2.72
C ALA A 208 -11.83 -2.13 3.31
N SER A 209 -12.09 -0.84 3.09
CA SER A 209 -13.19 -0.13 3.74
C SER A 209 -14.49 -0.08 2.95
N ASN A 210 -14.51 -0.57 1.71
CA ASN A 210 -15.73 -0.64 0.93
C ASN A 210 -16.68 -1.70 1.52
N PHE A 211 -17.95 -1.36 1.65
CA PHE A 211 -18.98 -2.31 2.15
C PHE A 211 -19.22 -3.50 1.21
N VAL A 212 -18.78 -3.40 -0.03
CA VAL A 212 -18.97 -4.41 -1.07
C VAL A 212 -17.68 -4.67 -1.85
N GLU A 213 -17.63 -5.78 -2.54
CA GLU A 213 -16.53 -6.11 -3.45
C GLU A 213 -16.44 -5.13 -4.62
N GLU A 214 -15.26 -5.01 -5.20
CA GLU A 214 -14.96 -4.06 -6.28
C GLU A 214 -15.84 -4.24 -7.52
N ASP A 215 -16.32 -5.46 -7.80
CA ASP A 215 -17.17 -5.81 -8.93
C ASP A 215 -18.66 -6.01 -8.55
N CYS A 216 -19.09 -5.40 -7.44
CA CYS A 216 -20.49 -5.43 -7.02
C CYS A 216 -21.39 -4.74 -8.05
N LYS A 217 -22.41 -5.48 -8.54
CA LYS A 217 -23.37 -4.95 -9.52
C LYS A 217 -24.32 -3.91 -8.93
N ASP A 218 -24.59 -3.98 -7.63
CA ASP A 218 -25.42 -3.02 -6.89
C ASP A 218 -24.51 -1.92 -6.32
N ALA A 219 -24.15 -0.97 -7.19
CA ALA A 219 -23.22 0.09 -6.84
C ALA A 219 -23.72 0.99 -5.69
N ASP A 220 -25.04 1.08 -5.46
CA ASP A 220 -25.60 1.88 -4.38
C ASP A 220 -25.21 1.37 -2.99
N LYS A 221 -24.77 0.12 -2.90
CA LYS A 221 -24.23 -0.46 -1.65
C LYS A 221 -22.77 -0.10 -1.39
N ALA A 222 -22.06 0.42 -2.38
CA ALA A 222 -20.66 0.81 -2.22
C ALA A 222 -20.55 2.05 -1.31
N GLY A 223 -19.56 2.02 -0.43
CA GLY A 223 -19.33 3.13 0.47
C GLY A 223 -18.26 2.81 1.50
N VAL A 224 -17.65 3.84 2.06
CA VAL A 224 -16.61 3.69 3.07
C VAL A 224 -17.17 3.37 4.44
N ASN A 225 -16.71 2.25 5.03
CA ASN A 225 -16.94 1.89 6.42
C ASN A 225 -15.95 2.67 7.30
N LEU A 226 -16.44 3.68 8.02
CA LEU A 226 -15.58 4.52 8.86
C LEU A 226 -14.93 3.79 10.02
N ASN A 227 -15.49 2.65 10.50
CA ASN A 227 -14.85 1.85 11.54
C ASN A 227 -13.61 1.13 10.99
N VAL A 228 -13.72 0.54 9.80
CA VAL A 228 -12.59 -0.08 9.08
C VAL A 228 -11.55 0.98 8.73
N TYR A 229 -11.98 2.12 8.20
CA TYR A 229 -11.12 3.27 7.93
C TYR A 229 -10.34 3.69 9.17
N TRP A 230 -11.02 3.88 10.31
CA TRP A 230 -10.39 4.27 11.58
C TRP A 230 -9.38 3.21 12.05
N ALA A 231 -9.75 1.93 12.03
CA ALA A 231 -8.86 0.85 12.48
C ALA A 231 -7.57 0.79 11.65
N PHE A 232 -7.68 0.90 10.32
CA PHE A 232 -6.51 0.94 9.44
C PHE A 232 -5.67 2.19 9.69
N ALA A 233 -6.30 3.37 9.72
CA ALA A 233 -5.62 4.66 9.94
C ALA A 233 -4.87 4.67 11.29
N GLU A 234 -5.49 4.14 12.37
CA GLU A 234 -4.87 4.00 13.68
C GLU A 234 -3.61 3.12 13.61
N GLY A 235 -3.71 1.94 12.97
CA GLY A 235 -2.58 1.04 12.78
C GLY A 235 -1.45 1.67 11.98
N PHE A 236 -1.77 2.27 10.85
CA PHE A 236 -0.81 2.91 9.95
C PHE A 236 -0.09 4.08 10.61
N LEU A 237 -0.85 5.01 11.20
CA LEU A 237 -0.30 6.21 11.84
C LEU A 237 0.45 5.91 13.14
N LYS A 238 0.14 4.82 13.83
CA LYS A 238 0.93 4.36 14.97
C LYS A 238 2.39 4.10 14.60
N LYS A 239 2.67 3.73 13.35
CA LYS A 239 4.02 3.44 12.87
C LYS A 239 4.66 4.61 12.11
N THR A 240 3.85 5.45 11.49
CA THR A 240 4.34 6.48 10.56
C THR A 240 4.25 7.91 11.10
N ALA A 241 3.58 8.15 12.23
CA ALA A 241 3.33 9.50 12.72
C ALA A 241 4.60 10.35 12.94
N ALA A 242 5.72 9.73 13.30
CA ALA A 242 7.00 10.41 13.48
C ALA A 242 7.73 10.75 12.17
N THR A 243 7.42 10.04 11.08
CA THR A 243 8.16 10.16 9.80
C THR A 243 7.39 10.94 8.73
N LEU A 244 6.07 11.04 8.86
CA LEU A 244 5.25 11.77 7.90
C LEU A 244 5.31 13.28 8.12
N THR A 245 5.38 14.02 7.01
CA THR A 245 5.21 15.47 7.01
C THR A 245 3.74 15.84 7.22
N GLU A 246 3.49 17.07 7.65
CA GLU A 246 2.12 17.58 7.84
C GLU A 246 1.31 17.58 6.53
N ASN A 247 1.96 17.93 5.41
CA ASN A 247 1.33 17.88 4.08
C ASN A 247 0.91 16.45 3.69
N GLU A 248 1.71 15.44 4.02
CA GLU A 248 1.36 14.04 3.76
C GLU A 248 0.14 13.64 4.59
N VAL A 249 0.13 13.94 5.89
CA VAL A 249 -0.99 13.63 6.79
C VAL A 249 -2.28 14.32 6.31
N ASP A 250 -2.22 15.59 5.94
CA ASP A 250 -3.38 16.35 5.46
C ASP A 250 -3.95 15.79 4.14
N THR A 251 -3.15 15.02 3.40
CA THR A 251 -3.58 14.41 2.13
C THR A 251 -4.05 12.96 2.26
N LEU A 252 -3.84 12.26 3.39
CA LEU A 252 -4.25 10.86 3.52
C LEU A 252 -5.75 10.64 3.31
N GLY A 253 -6.60 11.55 3.81
CA GLY A 253 -8.06 11.45 3.59
C GLY A 253 -8.44 11.55 2.11
N ILE A 254 -7.90 12.56 1.40
CA ILE A 254 -8.20 12.78 -0.01
C ILE A 254 -7.56 11.69 -0.91
N SER A 255 -6.48 11.04 -0.47
CA SER A 255 -5.84 9.98 -1.25
C SER A 255 -6.78 8.82 -1.52
N CYS A 256 -7.65 8.48 -0.55
CA CYS A 256 -8.63 7.40 -0.73
C CYS A 256 -9.61 7.71 -1.87
N PHE A 257 -10.09 8.94 -1.92
CA PHE A 257 -10.93 9.43 -3.01
C PHE A 257 -10.19 9.44 -4.35
N ALA A 258 -8.95 9.95 -4.34
CA ALA A 258 -8.11 10.02 -5.54
C ALA A 258 -7.86 8.62 -6.14
N LEU A 259 -7.53 7.62 -5.32
CA LEU A 259 -7.29 6.26 -5.78
C LEU A 259 -8.58 5.57 -6.27
N ALA A 260 -9.73 5.84 -5.65
CA ALA A 260 -11.02 5.35 -6.15
C ALA A 260 -11.36 5.96 -7.51
N CYS A 261 -11.15 7.27 -7.69
CA CYS A 261 -11.33 7.95 -8.98
C CYS A 261 -10.34 7.45 -10.05
N GLU A 262 -9.07 7.28 -9.68
CA GLU A 262 -8.05 6.78 -10.60
C GLU A 262 -8.40 5.38 -11.11
N LEU A 263 -8.82 4.48 -10.22
CA LEU A 263 -9.18 3.13 -10.62
C LEU A 263 -10.46 3.10 -11.44
N ALA A 264 -11.47 3.94 -11.09
CA ALA A 264 -12.67 4.12 -11.92
C ALA A 264 -12.30 4.60 -13.33
N THR A 265 -11.37 5.56 -13.43
CA THR A 265 -10.87 6.09 -14.69
C THR A 265 -10.20 4.98 -15.53
N ARG A 266 -9.37 4.14 -14.90
CA ARG A 266 -8.67 3.03 -15.58
C ARG A 266 -9.63 1.94 -16.08
N PHE A 267 -10.64 1.56 -15.28
CA PHE A 267 -11.65 0.60 -15.71
C PHE A 267 -12.51 1.15 -16.84
N LEU A 268 -12.88 2.44 -16.77
CA LEU A 268 -13.67 3.09 -17.80
C LEU A 268 -12.91 3.22 -19.12
N ASP A 269 -11.64 3.61 -19.05
CA ASP A 269 -10.72 3.70 -20.18
C ASP A 269 -10.57 2.34 -20.88
N ASP A 270 -10.35 1.27 -20.12
CA ASP A 270 -10.26 -0.08 -20.65
C ASP A 270 -11.59 -0.55 -21.28
N TYR A 271 -12.73 -0.20 -20.69
CA TYR A 271 -14.04 -0.48 -21.26
C TYR A 271 -14.22 0.23 -22.62
N ILE A 272 -13.90 1.51 -22.70
CA ILE A 272 -14.01 2.30 -23.93
C ILE A 272 -13.09 1.74 -25.02
N THR A 273 -11.90 1.26 -24.64
CA THR A 273 -10.88 0.72 -25.57
C THR A 273 -11.02 -0.77 -25.86
N GLY A 274 -12.03 -1.45 -25.32
CA GLY A 274 -12.40 -2.84 -25.70
C GLY A 274 -11.91 -3.91 -24.74
N ASP A 275 -11.73 -3.60 -23.44
CA ASP A 275 -11.44 -4.56 -22.36
C ASP A 275 -10.14 -5.37 -22.56
N GLN A 276 -9.05 -4.68 -22.89
CA GLN A 276 -7.78 -5.33 -23.25
C GLN A 276 -6.77 -5.44 -22.09
N TYR A 277 -6.88 -4.56 -21.11
CA TYR A 277 -5.89 -4.46 -20.03
C TYR A 277 -6.28 -5.31 -18.81
N PHE A 278 -7.51 -5.14 -18.31
CA PHE A 278 -7.97 -5.88 -17.16
C PHE A 278 -8.59 -7.21 -17.54
N LYS A 279 -8.30 -8.26 -16.77
CA LYS A 279 -8.99 -9.54 -16.93
C LYS A 279 -10.47 -9.39 -16.58
N ILE A 280 -11.35 -9.62 -17.55
CA ILE A 280 -12.80 -9.57 -17.36
C ILE A 280 -13.38 -10.98 -17.20
N LYS A 281 -14.44 -11.10 -16.38
CA LYS A 281 -15.22 -12.34 -16.17
C LYS A 281 -16.44 -12.41 -17.09
N TYR A 282 -16.93 -11.25 -17.55
CA TYR A 282 -18.10 -11.08 -18.43
C TYR A 282 -18.00 -9.72 -19.15
N PRO A 283 -18.75 -9.47 -20.25
CA PRO A 283 -18.57 -8.30 -21.12
C PRO A 283 -18.65 -6.93 -20.41
N ASP A 284 -19.54 -6.79 -19.40
CA ASP A 284 -19.76 -5.52 -18.70
C ASP A 284 -18.93 -5.39 -17.42
N HIS A 285 -17.90 -6.24 -17.21
CA HIS A 285 -17.20 -6.32 -15.94
C HIS A 285 -16.51 -5.00 -15.59
N ASN A 286 -15.83 -4.36 -16.54
CA ASN A 286 -15.13 -3.11 -16.29
C ASN A 286 -16.09 -1.95 -16.01
N ILE A 287 -17.24 -1.87 -16.69
CA ILE A 287 -18.22 -0.82 -16.38
C ILE A 287 -18.90 -1.03 -15.02
N VAL A 288 -19.10 -2.27 -14.59
CA VAL A 288 -19.60 -2.58 -13.24
C VAL A 288 -18.59 -2.12 -12.20
N ARG A 289 -17.30 -2.41 -12.39
CA ARG A 289 -16.22 -1.92 -11.51
C ARG A 289 -16.14 -0.40 -11.49
N THR A 290 -16.23 0.25 -12.66
CA THR A 290 -16.27 1.71 -12.77
C THR A 290 -17.37 2.30 -11.90
N ARG A 291 -18.60 1.80 -12.04
CA ARG A 291 -19.77 2.29 -11.27
C ARG A 291 -19.60 2.07 -9.77
N CYS A 292 -19.07 0.92 -9.38
CA CYS A 292 -18.79 0.63 -7.97
C CYS A 292 -17.74 1.60 -7.39
N GLN A 293 -16.65 1.87 -8.11
CA GLN A 293 -15.63 2.83 -7.65
C GLN A 293 -16.13 4.28 -7.64
N ILE A 294 -16.95 4.69 -8.61
CA ILE A 294 -17.59 6.01 -8.61
C ILE A 294 -18.52 6.16 -7.40
N ALA A 295 -19.33 5.15 -7.09
CA ALA A 295 -20.22 5.18 -5.94
C ALA A 295 -19.45 5.26 -4.62
N LEU A 296 -18.36 4.49 -4.50
CA LEU A 296 -17.44 4.58 -3.35
C LEU A 296 -16.84 5.98 -3.22
N ALA A 297 -16.33 6.55 -4.32
CA ALA A 297 -15.75 7.89 -4.31
C ALA A 297 -16.78 8.97 -3.93
N LYS A 298 -18.01 8.91 -4.46
CA LYS A 298 -19.10 9.80 -4.06
C LYS A 298 -19.40 9.70 -2.56
N ASN A 299 -19.43 8.47 -2.02
CA ASN A 299 -19.64 8.26 -0.59
C ASN A 299 -18.48 8.83 0.25
N MET A 300 -17.23 8.68 -0.21
CA MET A 300 -16.04 9.29 0.42
C MET A 300 -16.14 10.82 0.44
N GLN A 301 -16.60 11.46 -0.63
CA GLN A 301 -16.81 12.91 -0.65
C GLN A 301 -17.77 13.36 0.47
N THR A 302 -18.87 12.64 0.67
CA THR A 302 -19.83 12.98 1.74
C THR A 302 -19.27 12.79 3.15
N LYS A 303 -18.24 11.98 3.31
CA LYS A 303 -17.60 11.64 4.60
C LYS A 303 -16.20 12.26 4.75
N MET A 304 -15.76 13.08 3.80
CA MET A 304 -14.38 13.58 3.73
C MET A 304 -13.92 14.27 5.02
N ASP A 305 -14.77 15.10 5.62
CA ASP A 305 -14.42 15.79 6.86
C ASP A 305 -14.22 14.82 8.03
N ALA A 306 -15.05 13.77 8.11
CA ALA A 306 -14.87 12.71 9.12
C ALA A 306 -13.59 11.90 8.88
N MET A 307 -13.29 11.58 7.63
CA MET A 307 -12.06 10.86 7.25
C MET A 307 -10.81 11.66 7.60
N LYS A 308 -10.79 12.97 7.28
CA LYS A 308 -9.69 13.88 7.66
C LYS A 308 -9.55 14.03 9.17
N ALA A 309 -10.66 14.13 9.90
CA ALA A 309 -10.66 14.24 11.34
C ALA A 309 -10.08 12.98 12.01
N ILE A 310 -10.44 11.78 11.52
CA ILE A 310 -9.90 10.50 12.00
C ILE A 310 -8.38 10.46 11.80
N VAL A 311 -7.88 10.78 10.62
CA VAL A 311 -6.43 10.82 10.34
C VAL A 311 -5.72 11.78 11.27
N ARG A 312 -6.26 13.00 11.42
CA ARG A 312 -5.63 14.04 12.26
C ARG A 312 -5.60 13.63 13.74
N ASP A 313 -6.69 13.05 14.25
CA ASP A 313 -6.76 12.55 15.63
C ASP A 313 -5.73 11.43 15.89
N CYS A 314 -5.67 10.43 14.99
CA CYS A 314 -4.69 9.36 15.09
C CYS A 314 -3.24 9.89 15.04
N TRP A 315 -2.96 10.81 14.10
CA TRP A 315 -1.63 11.38 13.96
C TRP A 315 -1.21 12.18 15.21
N MET A 316 -2.09 13.03 15.73
CA MET A 316 -1.80 13.82 16.95
C MET A 316 -1.54 12.93 18.16
N ARG A 317 -2.30 11.84 18.30
CA ARG A 317 -2.15 10.86 19.37
C ARG A 317 -0.77 10.21 19.36
N TYR A 318 -0.32 9.72 18.21
CA TYR A 318 0.93 8.96 18.11
C TYR A 318 2.17 9.86 17.98
N ARG A 319 2.05 11.02 17.35
CA ARG A 319 3.15 12.00 17.33
C ARG A 319 3.52 12.51 18.73
N SER A 320 2.54 12.65 19.62
CA SER A 320 2.77 13.12 20.99
C SER A 320 3.44 12.05 21.87
N SER A 321 3.12 10.76 21.67
CA SER A 321 3.73 9.66 22.42
C SER A 321 5.24 9.55 22.16
N ASP A 322 5.66 9.71 20.90
CA ASP A 322 7.08 9.66 20.52
C ASP A 322 7.88 10.85 21.10
N LEU A 323 7.25 12.00 21.28
CA LEU A 323 7.87 13.17 21.91
C LEU A 323 8.06 12.99 23.42
N GLU A 324 7.21 12.21 24.09
CA GLU A 324 7.33 11.89 25.51
C GLU A 324 8.37 10.79 25.77
N ASP A 325 8.42 9.76 24.92
CA ASP A 325 9.43 8.69 25.05
C ASP A 325 10.84 9.20 24.73
N ASN A 326 11.01 10.12 23.81
CA ASN A 326 12.29 10.79 23.54
C ASN A 326 12.73 11.77 24.66
N LYS A 327 11.82 12.17 25.55
CA LYS A 327 12.14 13.02 26.71
C LYS A 327 12.45 12.22 27.97
N ARG A 328 12.22 10.91 27.99
CA ARG A 328 12.64 10.06 29.10
C ARG A 328 14.16 9.90 29.07
N PRO A 329 14.91 10.31 30.08
CA PRO A 329 16.34 10.10 30.09
C PRO A 329 16.62 8.60 30.04
N THR A 330 17.47 8.19 29.09
CA THR A 330 18.03 6.84 29.05
C THR A 330 18.51 6.49 30.47
N LYS A 331 17.88 5.50 31.10
CA LYS A 331 18.38 4.98 32.38
C LYS A 331 19.77 4.43 32.11
N THR A 332 20.78 5.24 32.47
CA THR A 332 22.16 4.80 32.58
C THR A 332 22.15 3.64 33.58
N VAL A 333 22.40 2.44 33.06
CA VAL A 333 22.67 1.29 33.95
C VAL A 333 23.96 1.60 34.64
N CYS A 334 23.82 2.16 35.85
CA CYS A 334 24.94 2.35 36.75
C CYS A 334 25.45 0.97 37.16
N GLY A 335 26.65 0.60 36.71
CA GLY A 335 27.33 -0.61 37.09
C GLY A 335 27.45 -0.65 38.62
N LYS A 336 26.89 -1.67 39.22
CA LYS A 336 27.21 -2.04 40.59
C LYS A 336 28.43 -2.94 40.56
N THR A 337 29.55 -2.34 40.90
CA THR A 337 30.73 -3.02 41.42
C THR A 337 30.47 -3.41 42.86
N ASP A 338 30.98 -4.60 43.19
CA ASP A 338 31.43 -5.06 44.49
C ASP A 338 30.38 -5.39 45.59
N ILE A 339 30.10 -6.70 45.66
CA ILE A 339 29.71 -7.34 46.93
C ILE A 339 30.90 -8.16 47.39
N PRO A 340 31.46 -7.89 48.59
CA PRO A 340 32.53 -8.72 49.13
C PRO A 340 31.97 -10.05 49.67
N PHE A 341 32.64 -11.11 49.29
CA PHE A 341 32.44 -12.49 49.76
C PHE A 341 32.83 -12.55 51.25
N ALA A 342 31.93 -12.96 52.12
CA ALA A 342 32.23 -13.40 53.47
C ALA A 342 32.19 -14.92 53.54
N PRO A 343 33.18 -15.61 54.14
CA PRO A 343 33.22 -17.07 54.22
C PRO A 343 32.28 -17.59 55.34
N PRO A 344 31.78 -18.84 55.22
CA PRO A 344 30.92 -19.44 56.22
C PRO A 344 31.73 -19.83 57.47
N SER A 345 31.23 -19.40 58.63
CA SER A 345 31.78 -19.89 59.97
C SER A 345 31.25 -21.29 60.20
N ALA A 346 32.18 -22.17 60.62
CA ALA A 346 31.94 -23.49 61.18
C ALA A 346 31.41 -23.40 62.62
N ALA A 347 30.65 -24.42 63.00
CA ALA A 347 30.29 -24.94 64.31
C ALA A 347 28.75 -24.83 64.57
N ALA A 348 28.07 -25.90 64.99
CA ALA A 348 28.24 -27.10 65.72
C ALA A 348 27.12 -28.05 65.34
#